data_3db45b41935ff0d4c4b0f76dd67f6360
#
_entry.id   3db45b41935ff0d4c4b0f76dd67f6360
#
_cell.length_a   1.000
_cell.length_b   1.000
_cell.length_c   1.000
_cell.angle_alpha   90.00
_cell.angle_beta   90.00
_cell.angle_gamma   90.00
#
_symmetry.space_group_name_H-M   'P 1'
#
loop_
_entity.id
_entity.type
_entity.pdbx_description
1 polymer ?
#
loop_
_entity_poly.entity_id
_entity_poly.type
_entity_poly.pdbx_seq_one_letter_code
_entity_poly.pdbx_strand_id
1 'polypeptide(L)'
;MMVSANAADKLQHVVCFKFKTTATAQDIKQVEVAFEALKQKIPQVVTLEWGTNVSKEKRDKGFTHCFVLTFKSEQDRDSYIEHPEHKAFGKLVGPVLDDVFVIDFWSKP
;
A
#
# COMPACT_ATOMS: atom_id res chain seq x y z
N MET A 1 7.87 -12.66 -29.85
CA MET A 1 7.85 -12.56 -29.10
C MET A 1 7.55 -12.23 -28.18
N MET A 2 7.23 -12.12 -27.80
CA MET A 2 6.93 -11.79 -27.03
C MET A 2 7.03 -11.65 -25.98
N VAL A 3 7.16 -11.44 -25.71
CA VAL A 3 7.34 -11.23 -24.89
C VAL A 3 7.30 -11.12 -23.79
N SER A 4 7.81 -11.23 -23.29
CA SER A 4 7.89 -11.11 -22.08
C SER A 4 7.62 -9.82 -21.53
N ALA A 5 6.92 -9.19 -22.13
CA ALA A 5 6.41 -7.97 -21.65
C ALA A 5 5.69 -8.13 -20.33
N ASN A 6 5.35 -9.37 -20.00
CA ASN A 6 4.62 -9.61 -18.76
C ASN A 6 5.34 -9.11 -17.53
N ALA A 7 6.67 -9.19 -17.52
CA ALA A 7 7.42 -8.73 -16.37
C ALA A 7 7.33 -7.21 -16.21
N ALA A 8 7.12 -6.50 -17.33
CA ALA A 8 7.00 -5.05 -17.32
C ALA A 8 5.56 -4.58 -17.20
N ASP A 9 4.59 -5.52 -17.28
CA ASP A 9 3.18 -5.16 -17.25
C ASP A 9 2.60 -5.29 -15.86
N LYS A 10 3.30 -4.73 -14.89
CA LYS A 10 2.85 -4.72 -13.50
C LYS A 10 2.63 -3.30 -13.07
N LEU A 11 1.42 -3.03 -12.61
CA LEU A 11 1.11 -1.74 -12.01
C LEU A 11 1.41 -1.85 -10.52
N GLN A 12 2.37 -1.05 -10.08
CA GLN A 12 2.76 -1.01 -8.68
C GLN A 12 2.07 0.17 -8.01
N HIS A 13 1.45 -0.09 -6.88
CA HIS A 13 0.74 0.90 -6.08
C HIS A 13 1.49 1.01 -4.76
N VAL A 14 2.19 2.12 -4.54
CA VAL A 14 3.05 2.32 -3.38
C VAL A 14 2.38 3.26 -2.41
N VAL A 15 2.20 2.81 -1.17
CA VAL A 15 1.52 3.58 -0.13
C VAL A 15 2.42 3.67 1.07
N CYS A 16 2.75 4.89 1.49
CA CYS A 16 3.58 5.10 2.67
C CYS A 16 2.78 5.84 3.73
N PHE A 17 2.94 5.43 4.98
CA PHE A 17 2.21 6.04 6.11
C PHE A 17 3.15 6.76 7.06
N LYS A 18 2.71 7.95 7.47
CA LYS A 18 3.27 8.69 8.58
C LYS A 18 2.20 8.72 9.66
N PHE A 19 2.46 8.08 10.78
CA PHE A 19 1.49 8.01 11.86
C PHE A 19 1.58 9.24 12.75
N LYS A 20 0.46 9.60 13.38
CA LYS A 20 0.45 10.66 14.37
C LYS A 20 1.32 10.25 15.55
N THR A 21 1.92 11.24 16.22
CA THR A 21 2.72 10.96 17.40
C THR A 21 1.88 10.36 18.53
N THR A 22 0.56 10.58 18.49
CA THR A 22 -0.36 10.01 19.48
C THR A 22 -0.77 8.57 19.19
N ALA A 23 -0.42 8.05 18.00
CA ALA A 23 -0.74 6.67 17.65
C ALA A 23 0.06 5.74 18.55
N THR A 24 -0.63 4.77 19.15
CA THR A 24 0.03 3.81 20.02
C THR A 24 0.61 2.66 19.20
N ALA A 25 1.51 1.88 19.82
CA ALA A 25 2.05 0.69 19.15
C ALA A 25 0.93 -0.27 18.75
N GLN A 26 -0.11 -0.37 19.57
CA GLN A 26 -1.24 -1.24 19.26
C GLN A 26 -2.06 -0.70 18.09
N ASP A 27 -2.28 0.62 18.03
CA ASP A 27 -2.96 1.24 16.89
C ASP A 27 -2.23 0.91 15.59
N ILE A 28 -0.90 1.04 15.61
CA ILE A 28 -0.09 0.78 14.42
C ILE A 28 -0.17 -0.69 14.03
N LYS A 29 -0.12 -1.58 15.02
CA LYS A 29 -0.22 -3.02 14.76
C LYS A 29 -1.55 -3.38 14.13
N GLN A 30 -2.63 -2.77 14.59
CA GLN A 30 -3.94 -3.00 14.00
C GLN A 30 -3.98 -2.58 12.53
N VAL A 31 -3.33 -1.46 12.21
CA VAL A 31 -3.24 -1.00 10.81
C VAL A 31 -2.45 -1.98 9.96
N GLU A 32 -1.32 -2.46 10.47
CA GLU A 32 -0.48 -3.43 9.76
C GLU A 32 -1.28 -4.69 9.43
N VAL A 33 -1.94 -5.25 10.42
CA VAL A 33 -2.73 -6.48 10.24
C VAL A 33 -3.89 -6.25 9.26
N ALA A 34 -4.58 -5.12 9.40
CA ALA A 34 -5.73 -4.83 8.56
C ALA A 34 -5.32 -4.59 7.11
N PHE A 35 -4.18 -3.92 6.88
CA PHE A 35 -3.71 -3.71 5.51
C PHE A 35 -3.34 -5.04 4.86
N GLU A 36 -2.56 -5.85 5.58
CA GLU A 36 -2.19 -7.18 5.08
C GLU A 36 -3.39 -8.02 4.70
N ALA A 37 -4.47 -7.92 5.48
CA ALA A 37 -5.66 -8.69 5.25
C ALA A 37 -6.37 -8.32 3.94
N LEU A 38 -6.11 -7.12 3.40
CA LEU A 38 -6.76 -6.69 2.16
C LEU A 38 -6.43 -7.60 0.99
N LYS A 39 -5.24 -8.21 0.97
CA LYS A 39 -4.89 -9.13 -0.10
C LYS A 39 -5.85 -10.30 -0.16
N GLN A 40 -6.30 -10.78 1.00
CA GLN A 40 -7.24 -11.92 1.05
C GLN A 40 -8.67 -11.49 0.76
N LYS A 41 -8.99 -10.23 1.04
CA LYS A 41 -10.37 -9.74 0.93
C LYS A 41 -10.69 -9.14 -0.42
N ILE A 42 -9.67 -8.68 -1.17
CA ILE A 42 -9.88 -7.99 -2.44
C ILE A 42 -9.16 -8.77 -3.54
N PRO A 43 -9.92 -9.48 -4.38
CA PRO A 43 -9.31 -10.38 -5.38
C PRO A 43 -8.38 -9.69 -6.39
N GLN A 44 -8.58 -8.41 -6.65
CA GLN A 44 -7.77 -7.68 -7.62
C GLN A 44 -6.32 -7.50 -7.18
N VAL A 45 -6.03 -7.64 -5.89
CA VAL A 45 -4.66 -7.49 -5.39
C VAL A 45 -3.86 -8.74 -5.75
N VAL A 46 -2.88 -8.59 -6.64
CA VAL A 46 -2.04 -9.72 -7.07
C VAL A 46 -1.02 -10.06 -6.00
N THR A 47 -0.26 -9.04 -5.56
CA THR A 47 0.70 -9.22 -4.47
C THR A 47 0.62 -8.02 -3.53
N LEU A 48 1.03 -8.24 -2.31
CA LEU A 48 1.15 -7.18 -1.31
C LEU A 48 2.38 -7.47 -0.47
N GLU A 49 3.33 -6.52 -0.45
CA GLU A 49 4.51 -6.59 0.39
C GLU A 49 4.58 -5.29 1.18
N TRP A 50 5.14 -5.37 2.38
CA TRP A 50 5.29 -4.15 3.16
C TRP A 50 6.43 -4.30 4.17
N GLY A 51 6.88 -3.15 4.66
CA GLY A 51 7.91 -3.13 5.66
C GLY A 51 8.02 -1.75 6.28
N THR A 52 8.95 -1.61 7.19
CA THR A 52 9.22 -0.34 7.84
C THR A 52 10.54 0.23 7.36
N ASN A 53 10.66 1.56 7.43
CA ASN A 53 11.83 2.26 6.93
C ASN A 53 13.10 1.85 7.67
N VAL A 54 14.13 1.52 6.90
CA VAL A 54 15.47 1.22 7.43
C VAL A 54 16.53 2.05 6.72
N SER A 55 16.14 3.09 5.98
CA SER A 55 17.07 3.94 5.26
C SER A 55 17.90 4.77 6.23
N LYS A 56 19.19 4.87 5.95
CA LYS A 56 20.11 5.67 6.77
C LYS A 56 20.25 7.10 6.25
N GLU A 57 19.61 7.43 5.13
CA GLU A 57 19.77 8.74 4.51
C GLU A 57 18.97 9.84 5.22
N LYS A 58 18.04 9.47 6.09
CA LYS A 58 17.23 10.42 6.87
C LYS A 58 16.43 11.34 5.97
N ARG A 59 15.83 10.77 4.93
CA ARG A 59 14.98 11.50 3.99
C ARG A 59 13.58 10.96 3.95
N ASP A 60 13.18 10.24 4.99
CA ASP A 60 11.88 9.58 5.07
C ASP A 60 10.72 10.53 5.37
N LYS A 61 11.01 11.76 5.78
CA LYS A 61 9.99 12.76 6.07
C LYS A 61 9.01 12.33 7.16
N GLY A 62 9.42 11.37 7.99
CA GLY A 62 8.56 10.85 9.06
C GLY A 62 7.69 9.68 8.63
N PHE A 63 7.77 9.26 7.36
CA PHE A 63 7.04 8.07 6.90
C PHE A 63 7.80 6.84 7.35
N THR A 64 7.09 5.94 8.03
CA THR A 64 7.73 4.76 8.63
C THR A 64 7.34 3.46 7.97
N HIS A 65 6.19 3.42 7.29
CA HIS A 65 5.66 2.20 6.68
C HIS A 65 5.52 2.38 5.19
N CYS A 66 5.86 1.34 4.44
CA CYS A 66 5.70 1.33 2.99
C CYS A 66 5.04 0.03 2.59
N PHE A 67 3.94 0.14 1.85
CA PHE A 67 3.19 -1.01 1.33
C PHE A 67 3.24 -0.94 -0.18
N VAL A 68 3.53 -2.06 -0.83
CA VAL A 68 3.58 -2.13 -2.29
C VAL A 68 2.61 -3.21 -2.74
N LEU A 69 1.61 -2.80 -3.51
CA LEU A 69 0.61 -3.69 -4.07
C LEU A 69 0.78 -3.77 -5.57
N THR A 70 0.59 -4.95 -6.13
CA THR A 70 0.67 -5.15 -7.58
C THR A 70 -0.72 -5.43 -8.12
N PHE A 71 -1.06 -4.76 -9.22
CA PHE A 71 -2.31 -4.96 -9.95
C PHE A 71 -2.02 -5.28 -11.40
N LYS A 72 -2.94 -5.98 -12.06
CA LYS A 72 -2.80 -6.32 -13.48
C LYS A 72 -3.13 -5.14 -14.38
N SER A 73 -3.97 -4.23 -13.91
CA SER A 73 -4.46 -3.11 -14.71
C SER A 73 -4.85 -1.94 -13.84
N GLU A 74 -4.97 -0.77 -14.47
CA GLU A 74 -5.47 0.41 -13.77
C GLU A 74 -6.92 0.21 -13.34
N GLN A 75 -7.69 -0.53 -14.14
CA GLN A 75 -9.07 -0.82 -13.79
C GLN A 75 -9.15 -1.64 -12.51
N ASP A 76 -8.27 -2.63 -12.36
CA ASP A 76 -8.23 -3.44 -11.14
C ASP A 76 -7.83 -2.60 -9.94
N ARG A 77 -6.87 -1.69 -10.10
CA ARG A 77 -6.49 -0.77 -9.04
C ARG A 77 -7.67 0.12 -8.64
N ASP A 78 -8.41 0.63 -9.63
CA ASP A 78 -9.58 1.47 -9.35
C ASP A 78 -10.64 0.69 -8.60
N SER A 79 -10.88 -0.58 -8.98
CA SER A 79 -11.83 -1.44 -8.28
C SER A 79 -11.40 -1.68 -6.84
N TYR A 80 -10.10 -1.82 -6.60
CA TYR A 80 -9.54 -1.95 -5.26
C TYR A 80 -9.85 -0.70 -4.41
N ILE A 81 -9.60 0.48 -4.97
CA ILE A 81 -9.82 1.73 -4.25
C ILE A 81 -11.29 1.88 -3.86
N GLU A 82 -12.20 1.48 -4.76
CA GLU A 82 -13.65 1.61 -4.52
C GLU A 82 -14.23 0.44 -3.72
N HIS A 83 -13.46 -0.59 -3.47
CA HIS A 83 -13.94 -1.79 -2.80
C HIS A 83 -14.38 -1.47 -1.35
N PRO A 84 -15.51 -2.05 -0.89
CA PRO A 84 -15.97 -1.79 0.49
C PRO A 84 -14.93 -2.11 1.55
N GLU A 85 -14.13 -3.15 1.34
CA GLU A 85 -13.09 -3.51 2.31
C GLU A 85 -11.98 -2.47 2.36
N HIS A 86 -11.64 -1.84 1.23
CA HIS A 86 -10.67 -0.76 1.21
C HIS A 86 -11.24 0.47 1.94
N LYS A 87 -12.51 0.77 1.73
CA LYS A 87 -13.15 1.90 2.40
C LYS A 87 -13.22 1.68 3.92
N ALA A 88 -13.48 0.45 4.34
CA ALA A 88 -13.49 0.10 5.76
C ALA A 88 -12.09 0.28 6.36
N PHE A 89 -11.07 -0.14 5.61
CA PHE A 89 -9.68 0.06 6.05
C PHE A 89 -9.37 1.55 6.19
N GLY A 90 -9.82 2.38 5.24
CA GLY A 90 -9.61 3.82 5.31
C GLY A 90 -10.18 4.43 6.58
N LYS A 91 -11.34 3.94 7.03
CA LYS A 91 -11.95 4.42 8.27
C LYS A 91 -11.16 4.00 9.50
N LEU A 92 -10.50 2.84 9.43
CA LEU A 92 -9.68 2.37 10.52
C LEU A 92 -8.39 3.18 10.63
N VAL A 93 -7.72 3.42 9.52
CA VAL A 93 -6.39 4.03 9.52
C VAL A 93 -6.44 5.56 9.62
N GLY A 94 -7.47 6.19 9.06
CA GLY A 94 -7.56 7.64 8.98
C GLY A 94 -7.29 8.35 10.30
N PRO A 95 -7.94 7.94 11.40
CA PRO A 95 -7.76 8.64 12.68
C PRO A 95 -6.34 8.64 13.23
N VAL A 96 -5.49 7.68 12.84
CA VAL A 96 -4.13 7.57 13.39
C VAL A 96 -3.06 8.04 12.40
N LEU A 97 -3.45 8.48 11.19
CA LEU A 97 -2.50 8.97 10.20
C LEU A 97 -2.27 10.46 10.32
N ASP A 98 -1.00 10.87 10.27
CA ASP A 98 -0.62 12.26 10.10
C ASP A 98 -0.56 12.62 8.62
N ASP A 99 -0.01 11.71 7.81
CA ASP A 99 0.12 11.93 6.38
C ASP A 99 0.18 10.60 5.65
N VAL A 100 -0.16 10.60 4.37
CA VAL A 100 -0.09 9.44 3.51
C VAL A 100 0.50 9.86 2.17
N PHE A 101 1.36 9.01 1.62
CA PHE A 101 1.99 9.25 0.33
C PHE A 101 1.67 8.07 -0.58
N VAL A 102 1.13 8.36 -1.76
CA VAL A 102 0.74 7.31 -2.71
C VAL A 102 1.33 7.66 -4.07
N ILE A 103 1.98 6.68 -4.68
CA ILE A 103 2.47 6.84 -6.04
C ILE A 103 2.31 5.50 -6.76
N ASP A 104 1.85 5.57 -8.01
CA ASP A 104 1.65 4.39 -8.84
C ASP A 104 2.54 4.48 -10.06
N PHE A 105 3.03 3.32 -10.50
CA PHE A 105 3.82 3.29 -11.73
C PHE A 105 3.71 1.91 -12.39
N TRP A 106 3.83 1.91 -13.72
CA TRP A 106 4.00 0.67 -14.46
C TRP A 106 5.47 0.31 -14.43
N SER A 107 5.77 -0.93 -14.05
CA SER A 107 7.16 -1.38 -13.98
C SER A 107 7.80 -1.28 -15.36
N LYS A 108 9.01 -0.74 -15.40
CA LYS A 108 9.79 -0.66 -16.64
C LYS A 108 10.63 -1.91 -16.79
N PRO A 109 10.85 -2.39 -18.04
CA PRO A 109 11.70 -3.55 -18.25
C PRO A 109 13.17 -3.28 -17.91
#